data_77627823d05361ffc6c25dcb50414b44
#
_entry.id   77627823d05361ffc6c25dcb50414b44
#
_cell.length_a   1.000
_cell.length_b   1.000
_cell.length_c   1.000
_cell.angle_alpha   90.00
_cell.angle_beta   90.00
_cell.angle_gamma   90.00
#
_symmetry.space_group_name_H-M   'P 1'
#
loop_
_entity.id
_entity.type
_entity.pdbx_description
1 polymer ?
#
loop_
_entity_poly.entity_id
_entity_poly.type
_entity_poly.pdbx_seq_one_letter_code
_entity_poly.pdbx_strand_id
1 'polypeptide(L)'
;MKPPPRRSVALALLLVPALLAADRVRPPDRGRPGDADALAARVESLVKRGALSLARTQDDLDFPGRRHVRFDQRVGGVRVFGAQLVQQLDADGRTRSVSGSIAEGLVLDTRPRLSADQAEREALAASPRGALALGEPELVVRAAERQLAWTLWLRLDHDLERVFVDAATGAVLDRYSDLRTDSAVGLGSGVWGDQKKLPADQAGGVFRADDRLRPCALTTYDMRYDASLSGIALATGRFDPAWIARDADNTWSDGAVVDAHVYAGWTYDYFYKRHGRRGLDDNNLAVRSMVHPLSPAFQFANAAYDPFANVMIYGDGDGEFAPFSSALDVVAHELAHGVTFHTWDGIYQGESGALNEAFSDIMGTAVEFFHQPAGTGRLLADYALGEDLAHRFDPSRTAVRSMENPGLYCSVSLGACDADHYAKRYLGTADGGGIHHNSGIANQAFFLMAEGGVNRTSGQRVAGLGPAGREKAERIVYRGFTAYLTPSATFRDARAATLRATRELYGEAEAAQVAAAWSAVGVE
;
A
#
# COMPACT_ATOMS: atom_id res chain seq x y z
N MET A 1 -13.96 50.28 -2.69
CA MET A 1 -14.69 49.02 -2.53
C MET A 1 -13.94 48.15 -1.51
N LYS A 2 -14.57 47.89 -0.37
CA LYS A 2 -14.00 47.05 0.67
C LYS A 2 -14.19 45.56 0.29
N PRO A 3 -13.21 44.66 0.53
CA PRO A 3 -13.42 43.25 0.30
C PRO A 3 -14.35 42.65 1.37
N PRO A 4 -15.11 41.59 1.04
CA PRO A 4 -16.02 40.94 1.97
C PRO A 4 -15.29 40.13 3.04
N PRO A 5 -15.90 39.90 4.21
CA PRO A 5 -15.25 39.24 5.34
C PRO A 5 -15.07 37.72 5.06
N ARG A 6 -13.89 37.23 5.38
CA ARG A 6 -13.55 35.82 5.41
C ARG A 6 -14.43 35.11 6.46
N ARG A 7 -15.25 34.18 6.05
CA ARG A 7 -15.91 33.24 6.94
C ARG A 7 -14.90 32.22 7.42
N SER A 8 -14.59 32.27 8.69
CA SER A 8 -13.85 31.23 9.40
C SER A 8 -14.69 29.97 9.41
N VAL A 9 -14.25 28.96 8.68
CA VAL A 9 -14.76 27.59 8.82
C VAL A 9 -14.10 27.04 10.08
N ALA A 10 -14.88 26.92 11.15
CA ALA A 10 -14.47 26.22 12.36
C ALA A 10 -14.29 24.74 11.98
N LEU A 11 -13.04 24.28 11.97
CA LEU A 11 -12.67 22.88 11.87
C LEU A 11 -13.14 22.22 13.17
N ALA A 12 -14.30 21.55 13.12
CA ALA A 12 -14.71 20.65 14.19
C ALA A 12 -13.72 19.49 14.21
N LEU A 13 -12.76 19.54 15.14
CA LEU A 13 -12.01 18.37 15.56
C LEU A 13 -13.03 17.33 16.06
N LEU A 14 -13.38 16.38 15.23
CA LEU A 14 -13.96 15.12 15.66
C LEU A 14 -12.88 14.42 16.49
N LEU A 15 -12.93 14.65 17.80
CA LEU A 15 -12.32 13.78 18.79
C LEU A 15 -12.88 12.37 18.50
N VAL A 16 -12.08 11.53 17.86
CA VAL A 16 -12.29 10.09 17.88
C VAL A 16 -12.25 9.71 19.36
N PRO A 17 -13.36 9.24 19.95
CA PRO A 17 -13.30 8.80 21.33
C PRO A 17 -12.27 7.66 21.37
N ALA A 18 -11.25 7.84 22.21
CA ALA A 18 -10.34 6.76 22.55
C ALA A 18 -11.21 5.52 22.80
N LEU A 19 -10.96 4.44 22.06
CA LEU A 19 -11.54 3.14 22.35
C LEU A 19 -11.25 2.86 23.82
N LEU A 20 -12.26 3.06 24.66
CA LEU A 20 -12.25 2.50 26.00
C LEU A 20 -12.11 1.00 25.77
N ALA A 21 -10.93 0.48 26.05
CA ALA A 21 -10.64 -0.93 26.01
C ALA A 21 -11.73 -1.62 26.85
N ALA A 22 -12.65 -2.32 26.20
CA ALA A 22 -13.45 -3.31 26.87
C ALA A 22 -12.42 -4.20 27.59
N ASP A 23 -12.56 -4.33 28.92
CA ASP A 23 -11.61 -5.11 29.72
C ASP A 23 -11.45 -6.47 29.07
N ARG A 24 -10.35 -6.62 28.32
CA ARG A 24 -10.00 -7.91 27.72
C ARG A 24 -9.61 -8.79 28.89
N VAL A 25 -10.34 -9.83 29.12
CA VAL A 25 -9.85 -10.94 29.94
C VAL A 25 -8.63 -11.48 29.21
N ARG A 26 -7.43 -10.98 29.53
CA ARG A 26 -6.18 -11.57 29.06
C ARG A 26 -6.15 -13.02 29.52
N PRO A 27 -5.82 -13.98 28.65
CA PRO A 27 -5.51 -15.32 29.14
C PRO A 27 -4.35 -15.17 30.13
N PRO A 28 -4.42 -15.80 31.30
CA PRO A 28 -3.30 -15.77 32.23
C PRO A 28 -2.08 -16.38 31.55
N ASP A 29 -0.93 -15.70 31.64
CA ASP A 29 0.37 -16.31 31.41
C ASP A 29 0.43 -17.62 32.20
N ARG A 30 0.76 -18.73 31.52
CA ARG A 30 0.85 -20.12 32.02
C ARG A 30 0.52 -20.22 33.52
N GLY A 31 -0.81 -20.19 33.82
CA GLY A 31 -1.32 -19.97 35.18
C GLY A 31 -0.98 -21.08 36.14
N ARG A 32 -0.92 -20.74 37.41
CA ARG A 32 -0.85 -21.67 38.54
C ARG A 32 -2.11 -22.57 38.53
N PRO A 33 -2.05 -23.82 39.04
CA PRO A 33 -3.18 -24.74 39.01
C PRO A 33 -4.51 -24.22 39.57
N GLY A 34 -4.50 -23.20 40.45
CA GLY A 34 -5.72 -22.58 41.00
C GLY A 34 -6.48 -21.63 40.05
N ASP A 35 -5.87 -21.18 38.97
CA ASP A 35 -6.50 -20.18 38.05
C ASP A 35 -7.57 -20.83 37.16
N ALA A 36 -7.39 -22.11 36.79
CA ALA A 36 -8.33 -22.84 35.93
C ALA A 36 -9.68 -23.09 36.61
N ASP A 37 -9.67 -23.41 37.90
CA ASP A 37 -10.89 -23.66 38.70
C ASP A 37 -11.67 -22.34 38.90
N ALA A 38 -10.98 -21.23 39.15
CA ALA A 38 -11.60 -19.91 39.24
C ALA A 38 -12.25 -19.47 37.94
N LEU A 39 -11.59 -19.74 36.78
CA LEU A 39 -12.14 -19.47 35.45
C LEU A 39 -13.35 -20.36 35.15
N ALA A 40 -13.30 -21.65 35.52
CA ALA A 40 -14.42 -22.57 35.39
C ALA A 40 -15.65 -22.07 36.17
N ALA A 41 -15.45 -21.71 37.42
CA ALA A 41 -16.52 -21.18 38.31
C ALA A 41 -17.12 -19.88 37.75
N ARG A 42 -16.28 -19.00 37.16
CA ARG A 42 -16.73 -17.77 36.47
C ARG A 42 -17.60 -18.07 35.25
N VAL A 43 -17.18 -18.99 34.36
CA VAL A 43 -17.98 -19.42 33.21
C VAL A 43 -19.31 -20.00 33.67
N GLU A 44 -19.30 -20.91 34.64
CA GLU A 44 -20.51 -21.51 35.20
C GLU A 44 -21.48 -20.48 35.79
N SER A 45 -20.96 -19.51 36.54
CA SER A 45 -21.74 -18.40 37.09
C SER A 45 -22.39 -17.55 35.99
N LEU A 46 -21.65 -17.25 34.89
CA LEU A 46 -22.17 -16.49 33.77
C LEU A 46 -23.26 -17.25 32.99
N VAL A 47 -23.10 -18.56 32.85
CA VAL A 47 -24.11 -19.45 32.25
C VAL A 47 -25.38 -19.51 33.10
N LYS A 48 -25.24 -19.72 34.42
CA LYS A 48 -26.37 -19.79 35.35
C LYS A 48 -27.24 -18.53 35.35
N ARG A 49 -26.66 -17.35 35.20
CA ARG A 49 -27.42 -16.08 35.09
C ARG A 49 -27.81 -15.68 33.69
N GLY A 50 -27.64 -16.56 32.71
CA GLY A 50 -28.03 -16.32 31.32
C GLY A 50 -27.17 -15.29 30.55
N ALA A 51 -26.01 -14.91 31.12
CA ALA A 51 -25.06 -14.00 30.49
C ALA A 51 -24.19 -14.70 29.42
N LEU A 52 -24.12 -16.02 29.47
CA LEU A 52 -23.52 -16.87 28.44
C LEU A 52 -24.49 -17.96 28.03
N SER A 53 -24.53 -18.29 26.74
CA SER A 53 -25.25 -19.46 26.22
C SER A 53 -24.30 -20.32 25.41
N LEU A 54 -24.47 -21.63 25.51
CA LEU A 54 -23.72 -22.60 24.71
C LEU A 54 -23.94 -22.32 23.21
N ALA A 55 -22.88 -22.06 22.46
CA ALA A 55 -22.90 -21.89 21.02
C ALA A 55 -22.58 -23.21 20.30
N ARG A 56 -21.49 -23.87 20.69
CA ARG A 56 -21.14 -25.21 20.18
C ARG A 56 -20.09 -25.89 21.06
N THR A 57 -20.01 -27.23 20.94
CA THR A 57 -18.92 -28.06 21.47
C THR A 57 -18.21 -28.73 20.29
N GLN A 58 -16.88 -28.81 20.36
CA GLN A 58 -16.04 -29.43 19.34
C GLN A 58 -14.97 -30.27 20.02
N ASP A 59 -14.76 -31.49 19.54
CA ASP A 59 -13.65 -32.34 19.98
C ASP A 59 -12.32 -31.79 19.45
N ASP A 60 -11.27 -31.94 20.24
CA ASP A 60 -9.91 -31.60 19.83
C ASP A 60 -9.36 -32.74 18.97
N LEU A 61 -8.94 -32.41 17.73
CA LEU A 61 -8.46 -33.41 16.79
C LEU A 61 -7.05 -33.92 17.11
N ASP A 62 -6.23 -33.10 17.75
CA ASP A 62 -4.83 -33.41 18.07
C ASP A 62 -4.69 -34.10 19.44
N PHE A 63 -5.66 -33.91 20.34
CA PHE A 63 -5.64 -34.44 21.69
C PHE A 63 -6.95 -35.16 22.03
N PRO A 64 -7.04 -36.47 21.76
CA PRO A 64 -8.25 -37.25 22.00
C PRO A 64 -8.80 -37.10 23.41
N GLY A 65 -10.10 -36.90 23.53
CA GLY A 65 -10.81 -36.71 24.78
C GLY A 65 -10.89 -35.25 25.28
N ARG A 66 -10.09 -34.35 24.72
CA ARG A 66 -10.26 -32.89 24.97
C ARG A 66 -11.40 -32.33 24.14
N ARG A 67 -12.01 -31.24 24.67
CA ARG A 67 -13.11 -30.54 24.02
C ARG A 67 -12.97 -29.04 24.13
N HIS A 68 -13.42 -28.32 23.08
CA HIS A 68 -13.55 -26.88 23.04
C HIS A 68 -15.03 -26.52 23.12
N VAL A 69 -15.44 -25.87 24.20
CA VAL A 69 -16.82 -25.42 24.41
C VAL A 69 -16.89 -23.92 24.20
N ARG A 70 -17.70 -23.47 23.24
CA ARG A 70 -17.86 -22.06 22.89
C ARG A 70 -19.16 -21.53 23.46
N PHE A 71 -19.09 -20.35 24.04
CA PHE A 71 -20.22 -19.65 24.65
C PHE A 71 -20.36 -18.26 24.05
N ASP A 72 -21.54 -17.92 23.52
CA ASP A 72 -21.90 -16.57 23.14
C ASP A 72 -22.34 -15.78 24.34
N GLN A 73 -21.88 -14.52 24.45
CA GLN A 73 -22.41 -13.59 25.45
C GLN A 73 -23.81 -13.14 25.06
N ARG A 74 -24.70 -13.02 26.08
CA ARG A 74 -26.05 -12.51 25.93
C ARG A 74 -26.37 -11.42 26.94
N VAL A 75 -27.20 -10.46 26.51
CA VAL A 75 -27.78 -9.43 27.35
C VAL A 75 -29.30 -9.42 27.09
N GLY A 76 -30.11 -9.63 28.11
CA GLY A 76 -31.57 -9.73 27.95
C GLY A 76 -32.00 -10.78 26.92
N GLY A 77 -31.25 -11.86 26.78
CA GLY A 77 -31.49 -12.92 25.78
C GLY A 77 -30.91 -12.65 24.39
N VAL A 78 -30.53 -11.40 24.07
CA VAL A 78 -29.96 -11.01 22.77
C VAL A 78 -28.46 -11.26 22.75
N ARG A 79 -27.93 -11.83 21.66
CA ARG A 79 -26.51 -12.11 21.48
C ARG A 79 -25.69 -10.83 21.37
N VAL A 80 -24.56 -10.78 22.06
CA VAL A 80 -23.59 -9.68 21.90
C VAL A 80 -22.67 -10.03 20.73
N PHE A 81 -22.68 -9.20 19.69
CA PHE A 81 -21.91 -9.42 18.48
C PHE A 81 -20.40 -9.41 18.75
N GLY A 82 -19.71 -10.46 18.31
CA GLY A 82 -18.26 -10.60 18.48
C GLY A 82 -17.79 -10.99 19.91
N ALA A 83 -18.69 -11.11 20.87
CA ALA A 83 -18.34 -11.46 22.26
C ALA A 83 -18.56 -12.95 22.52
N GLN A 84 -17.45 -13.69 22.69
CA GLN A 84 -17.48 -15.14 22.85
C GLN A 84 -16.36 -15.61 23.78
N LEU A 85 -16.63 -16.66 24.58
CA LEU A 85 -15.62 -17.40 25.34
C LEU A 85 -15.46 -18.82 24.79
N VAL A 86 -14.23 -19.32 24.81
CA VAL A 86 -13.88 -20.71 24.50
C VAL A 86 -13.28 -21.33 25.75
N GLN A 87 -13.96 -22.32 26.32
CA GLN A 87 -13.49 -23.10 27.43
C GLN A 87 -12.89 -24.41 26.91
N GLN A 88 -11.63 -24.66 27.18
CA GLN A 88 -10.97 -25.93 26.88
C GLN A 88 -11.12 -26.89 28.07
N LEU A 89 -11.63 -28.07 27.77
CA LEU A 89 -11.80 -29.16 28.72
C LEU A 89 -10.78 -30.27 28.44
N ASP A 90 -10.26 -30.90 29.52
CA ASP A 90 -9.50 -32.15 29.40
C ASP A 90 -10.43 -33.38 29.21
N ALA A 91 -9.85 -34.57 29.14
CA ALA A 91 -10.59 -35.81 28.99
C ALA A 91 -11.52 -36.12 30.19
N ASP A 92 -11.20 -35.62 31.38
CA ASP A 92 -12.01 -35.76 32.58
C ASP A 92 -13.08 -34.67 32.70
N GLY A 93 -13.17 -33.76 31.72
CA GLY A 93 -14.12 -32.65 31.70
C GLY A 93 -13.71 -31.45 32.57
N ARG A 94 -12.47 -31.40 33.07
CA ARG A 94 -11.96 -30.27 33.85
C ARG A 94 -11.49 -29.14 32.93
N THR A 95 -11.71 -27.90 33.34
CA THR A 95 -11.23 -26.73 32.60
C THR A 95 -9.71 -26.66 32.63
N ARG A 96 -9.11 -26.57 31.44
CA ARG A 96 -7.68 -26.31 31.24
C ARG A 96 -7.39 -24.83 31.08
N SER A 97 -8.22 -24.16 30.27
CA SER A 97 -8.10 -22.73 30.00
C SER A 97 -9.44 -22.17 29.53
N VAL A 98 -9.54 -20.85 29.62
CA VAL A 98 -10.63 -20.07 29.00
C VAL A 98 -9.99 -18.95 28.21
N SER A 99 -10.41 -18.76 26.95
CA SER A 99 -9.95 -17.69 26.05
C SER A 99 -11.14 -16.98 25.43
N GLY A 100 -10.88 -15.79 24.85
CA GLY A 100 -11.91 -14.96 24.25
C GLY A 100 -12.17 -13.68 25.03
N SER A 101 -13.22 -12.95 24.65
CA SER A 101 -13.58 -11.68 25.29
C SER A 101 -15.10 -11.55 25.45
N ILE A 102 -15.51 -10.93 26.54
CA ILE A 102 -16.90 -10.52 26.79
C ILE A 102 -16.91 -9.06 27.24
N ALA A 103 -17.98 -8.37 26.95
CA ALA A 103 -18.19 -6.99 27.42
C ALA A 103 -18.83 -7.01 28.82
N GLU A 104 -18.21 -6.32 29.77
CA GLU A 104 -18.72 -6.19 31.12
C GLU A 104 -19.62 -4.96 31.28
N GLY A 105 -20.57 -5.02 32.21
CA GLY A 105 -21.43 -3.89 32.58
C GLY A 105 -22.38 -3.43 31.46
N LEU A 106 -22.71 -4.30 30.49
CA LEU A 106 -23.71 -4.00 29.48
C LEU A 106 -25.11 -4.02 30.08
N VAL A 107 -25.73 -2.85 30.10
CA VAL A 107 -27.15 -2.67 30.47
C VAL A 107 -27.81 -1.83 29.40
N LEU A 108 -28.77 -2.42 28.68
CA LEU A 108 -29.55 -1.73 27.65
C LEU A 108 -30.92 -2.40 27.50
N ASP A 109 -31.90 -1.67 26.94
CA ASP A 109 -33.18 -2.26 26.55
C ASP A 109 -32.97 -3.09 25.28
N THR A 110 -33.29 -4.37 25.36
CA THR A 110 -33.12 -5.34 24.25
C THR A 110 -34.40 -5.55 23.43
N ARG A 111 -35.38 -4.67 23.57
CA ARG A 111 -36.62 -4.69 22.76
C ARG A 111 -36.47 -3.80 21.54
N PRO A 112 -36.47 -4.36 20.32
CA PRO A 112 -36.37 -3.56 19.11
C PRO A 112 -37.68 -2.79 18.89
N ARG A 113 -37.56 -1.58 18.28
CA ARG A 113 -38.72 -0.83 17.80
C ARG A 113 -39.11 -1.20 16.38
N LEU A 114 -38.14 -1.62 15.57
CA LEU A 114 -38.35 -2.12 14.22
C LEU A 114 -38.40 -3.64 14.22
N SER A 115 -39.27 -4.20 13.36
CA SER A 115 -39.23 -5.63 13.07
C SER A 115 -38.01 -5.99 12.19
N ALA A 116 -37.70 -7.27 12.08
CA ALA A 116 -36.68 -7.79 11.18
C ALA A 116 -36.93 -7.35 9.72
N ASP A 117 -38.18 -7.49 9.24
CA ASP A 117 -38.56 -7.10 7.88
C ASP A 117 -38.43 -5.60 7.62
N GLN A 118 -38.65 -4.76 8.65
CA GLN A 118 -38.43 -3.31 8.52
C GLN A 118 -36.94 -3.01 8.39
N ALA A 119 -36.11 -3.62 9.22
CA ALA A 119 -34.67 -3.44 9.17
C ALA A 119 -34.07 -3.92 7.83
N GLU A 120 -34.57 -5.03 7.29
CA GLU A 120 -34.17 -5.52 5.96
C GLU A 120 -34.52 -4.50 4.87
N ARG A 121 -35.73 -3.94 4.88
CA ARG A 121 -36.12 -2.92 3.90
C ARG A 121 -35.23 -1.66 3.98
N GLU A 122 -34.89 -1.20 5.19
CA GLU A 122 -33.99 -0.06 5.37
C GLU A 122 -32.58 -0.36 4.85
N ALA A 123 -32.05 -1.57 5.13
CA ALA A 123 -30.77 -2.00 4.60
C ALA A 123 -30.74 -2.05 3.08
N LEU A 124 -31.79 -2.60 2.45
CA LEU A 124 -31.91 -2.67 1.00
C LEU A 124 -32.09 -1.29 0.37
N ALA A 125 -32.87 -0.40 0.98
CA ALA A 125 -33.07 0.98 0.51
C ALA A 125 -31.78 1.81 0.53
N ALA A 126 -30.88 1.51 1.48
CA ALA A 126 -29.57 2.16 1.61
C ALA A 126 -28.47 1.49 0.76
N SER A 127 -28.81 0.51 -0.09
CA SER A 127 -27.87 -0.29 -0.87
C SER A 127 -28.02 -0.05 -2.38
N PRO A 128 -27.02 -0.40 -3.22
CA PRO A 128 -27.14 -0.34 -4.67
C PRO A 128 -28.34 -1.13 -5.20
N ARG A 129 -28.87 -0.71 -6.34
CA ARG A 129 -29.95 -1.45 -7.01
C ARG A 129 -29.51 -2.88 -7.32
N GLY A 130 -30.38 -3.86 -7.05
CA GLY A 130 -30.08 -5.27 -7.27
C GLY A 130 -29.52 -5.99 -6.04
N ALA A 131 -29.29 -5.30 -4.92
CA ALA A 131 -28.92 -5.94 -3.67
C ALA A 131 -30.01 -6.94 -3.23
N LEU A 132 -29.59 -8.12 -2.73
CA LEU A 132 -30.47 -9.20 -2.26
C LEU A 132 -30.16 -9.51 -0.80
N ALA A 133 -31.16 -9.53 0.08
CA ALA A 133 -31.00 -9.99 1.45
C ALA A 133 -30.83 -11.51 1.49
N LEU A 134 -29.92 -12.00 2.36
CA LEU A 134 -29.65 -13.42 2.55
C LEU A 134 -29.92 -13.82 4.00
N GLY A 135 -30.81 -14.77 4.18
CA GLY A 135 -31.22 -15.28 5.49
C GLY A 135 -32.07 -14.27 6.27
N GLU A 136 -32.47 -14.65 7.47
CA GLU A 136 -33.25 -13.78 8.37
C GLU A 136 -32.34 -12.79 9.10
N PRO A 137 -32.72 -11.52 9.25
CA PRO A 137 -31.99 -10.58 10.09
C PRO A 137 -31.90 -11.05 11.54
N GLU A 138 -30.72 -10.97 12.12
CA GLU A 138 -30.47 -11.31 13.51
C GLU A 138 -30.41 -10.07 14.39
N LEU A 139 -31.14 -10.07 15.53
CA LEU A 139 -31.02 -9.03 16.52
C LEU A 139 -29.76 -9.24 17.36
N VAL A 140 -28.89 -8.22 17.45
CA VAL A 140 -27.63 -8.27 18.19
C VAL A 140 -27.42 -7.01 19.01
N VAL A 141 -26.57 -7.12 20.05
CA VAL A 141 -26.04 -5.98 20.80
C VAL A 141 -24.64 -5.66 20.27
N ARG A 142 -24.39 -4.46 19.83
CA ARG A 142 -23.07 -3.91 19.54
C ARG A 142 -22.49 -3.35 20.83
N ALA A 143 -21.49 -4.06 21.39
CA ALA A 143 -20.99 -3.81 22.75
C ALA A 143 -20.28 -2.45 22.88
N ALA A 144 -19.47 -2.06 21.90
CA ALA A 144 -18.69 -0.82 21.93
C ALA A 144 -19.59 0.41 21.97
N GLU A 145 -20.65 0.41 21.17
CA GLU A 145 -21.60 1.50 21.05
C GLU A 145 -22.75 1.40 22.07
N ARG A 146 -22.86 0.28 22.79
CA ARG A 146 -23.98 -0.06 23.69
C ARG A 146 -25.33 0.08 23.00
N GLN A 147 -25.42 -0.45 21.78
CA GLN A 147 -26.54 -0.23 20.88
C GLN A 147 -27.15 -1.55 20.40
N LEU A 148 -28.48 -1.57 20.30
CA LEU A 148 -29.22 -2.68 19.74
C LEU A 148 -29.33 -2.51 18.22
N ALA A 149 -28.98 -3.50 17.45
CA ALA A 149 -28.99 -3.49 16.01
C ALA A 149 -29.54 -4.79 15.41
N TRP A 150 -30.19 -4.69 14.27
CA TRP A 150 -30.41 -5.79 13.38
C TRP A 150 -29.17 -5.99 12.49
N THR A 151 -28.72 -7.20 12.29
CA THR A 151 -27.64 -7.52 11.34
C THR A 151 -28.10 -8.56 10.35
N LEU A 152 -27.73 -8.34 9.08
CA LEU A 152 -28.09 -9.22 7.97
C LEU A 152 -26.97 -9.21 6.92
N TRP A 153 -26.99 -10.21 6.02
CA TRP A 153 -26.12 -10.22 4.85
C TRP A 153 -26.88 -9.72 3.63
N LEU A 154 -26.23 -8.86 2.86
CA LEU A 154 -26.69 -8.44 1.54
C LEU A 154 -25.72 -8.95 0.49
N ARG A 155 -26.22 -9.65 -0.51
CA ARG A 155 -25.49 -9.97 -1.71
C ARG A 155 -25.60 -8.83 -2.68
N LEU A 156 -24.46 -8.30 -3.08
CA LEU A 156 -24.28 -7.35 -4.17
C LEU A 156 -23.74 -8.08 -5.40
N ASP A 157 -23.62 -7.42 -6.55
CA ASP A 157 -23.12 -8.05 -7.78
C ASP A 157 -21.74 -8.71 -7.60
N HIS A 158 -20.87 -8.09 -6.78
CA HIS A 158 -19.50 -8.54 -6.57
C HIS A 158 -19.06 -8.62 -5.11
N ASP A 159 -20.02 -8.51 -4.16
CA ASP A 159 -19.73 -8.51 -2.74
C ASP A 159 -20.79 -9.22 -1.92
N LEU A 160 -20.43 -9.59 -0.69
CA LEU A 160 -21.31 -10.07 0.36
C LEU A 160 -21.09 -9.15 1.56
N GLU A 161 -21.98 -8.21 1.75
CA GLU A 161 -21.86 -7.25 2.86
C GLU A 161 -22.62 -7.74 4.09
N ARG A 162 -21.99 -7.56 5.26
CA ARG A 162 -22.67 -7.58 6.53
C ARG A 162 -23.09 -6.17 6.90
N VAL A 163 -24.39 -5.97 7.11
CA VAL A 163 -24.97 -4.66 7.40
C VAL A 163 -25.55 -4.67 8.80
N PHE A 164 -25.39 -3.55 9.51
CA PHE A 164 -25.99 -3.31 10.82
C PHE A 164 -26.96 -2.15 10.73
N VAL A 165 -28.20 -2.38 11.14
CA VAL A 165 -29.30 -1.39 11.14
C VAL A 165 -29.71 -1.13 12.57
N ASP A 166 -29.80 0.12 12.98
CA ASP A 166 -30.28 0.52 14.31
C ASP A 166 -31.68 -0.02 14.55
N ALA A 167 -31.85 -0.80 15.60
CA ALA A 167 -33.11 -1.47 15.91
C ALA A 167 -34.22 -0.50 16.38
N ALA A 168 -33.90 0.78 16.62
CA ALA A 168 -34.87 1.79 17.02
C ALA A 168 -35.22 2.78 15.90
N THR A 169 -34.24 3.17 15.07
CA THR A 169 -34.37 4.24 14.08
C THR A 169 -34.39 3.78 12.63
N GLY A 170 -33.86 2.60 12.33
CA GLY A 170 -33.67 2.10 10.95
C GLY A 170 -32.44 2.63 10.23
N ALA A 171 -31.63 3.46 10.88
CA ALA A 171 -30.41 3.97 10.27
C ALA A 171 -29.38 2.85 10.09
N VAL A 172 -28.71 2.80 8.94
CA VAL A 172 -27.57 1.91 8.74
C VAL A 172 -26.40 2.44 9.58
N LEU A 173 -25.99 1.65 10.56
CA LEU A 173 -24.94 2.00 11.52
C LEU A 173 -23.56 1.68 11.00
N ASP A 174 -23.44 0.56 10.27
CA ASP A 174 -22.15 0.03 9.81
C ASP A 174 -22.36 -0.99 8.71
N ARG A 175 -21.37 -1.15 7.85
CA ARG A 175 -21.31 -2.24 6.86
C ARG A 175 -19.86 -2.60 6.55
N TYR A 176 -19.62 -3.85 6.28
CA TYR A 176 -18.32 -4.35 5.81
C TYR A 176 -18.51 -5.57 4.91
N SER A 177 -17.55 -5.80 4.02
CA SER A 177 -17.51 -7.01 3.20
C SER A 177 -17.27 -8.24 4.09
N ASP A 178 -18.15 -9.22 4.00
CA ASP A 178 -18.01 -10.56 4.63
C ASP A 178 -17.76 -11.60 3.54
N LEU A 179 -17.49 -11.15 2.30
CA LEU A 179 -17.11 -12.03 1.20
C LEU A 179 -15.71 -12.56 1.51
N ARG A 180 -15.65 -13.84 1.83
CA ARG A 180 -14.38 -14.55 1.96
C ARG A 180 -13.90 -14.87 0.57
N THR A 181 -12.92 -14.10 0.10
CA THR A 181 -12.26 -14.34 -1.17
C THR A 181 -11.12 -15.31 -0.94
N ASP A 182 -10.97 -16.26 -1.83
CA ASP A 182 -9.80 -17.12 -1.84
C ASP A 182 -8.70 -16.40 -2.62
N SER A 183 -7.65 -15.96 -1.91
CA SER A 183 -6.45 -15.48 -2.57
C SER A 183 -5.92 -16.57 -3.48
N ALA A 184 -5.67 -16.23 -4.72
CA ALA A 184 -5.15 -17.12 -5.74
C ALA A 184 -3.81 -16.58 -6.28
N VAL A 185 -3.01 -17.47 -6.84
CA VAL A 185 -1.81 -17.08 -7.57
C VAL A 185 -1.96 -17.59 -9.00
N GLY A 186 -2.12 -16.68 -9.93
CA GLY A 186 -2.17 -16.95 -11.35
C GLY A 186 -0.81 -16.93 -12.02
N LEU A 187 -0.83 -17.15 -13.31
CA LEU A 187 0.32 -17.02 -14.20
C LEU A 187 0.02 -15.90 -15.20
N GLY A 188 0.89 -14.90 -15.25
CA GLY A 188 0.76 -13.78 -16.17
C GLY A 188 1.92 -13.70 -17.14
N SER A 189 1.64 -13.31 -18.38
CA SER A 189 2.66 -12.97 -19.38
C SER A 189 2.83 -11.46 -19.41
N GLY A 190 4.02 -10.98 -19.04
CA GLY A 190 4.34 -9.54 -19.11
C GLY A 190 4.40 -9.03 -20.53
N VAL A 191 4.56 -7.72 -20.72
CA VAL A 191 4.67 -7.05 -22.02
C VAL A 191 5.78 -7.66 -22.89
N TRP A 192 6.85 -8.11 -22.27
CA TRP A 192 8.00 -8.73 -22.94
C TRP A 192 7.89 -10.26 -23.05
N GLY A 193 6.76 -10.85 -22.67
CA GLY A 193 6.50 -12.29 -22.77
C GLY A 193 7.09 -13.11 -21.62
N ASP A 194 7.71 -12.50 -20.67
CA ASP A 194 8.21 -13.15 -19.47
C ASP A 194 7.04 -13.60 -18.58
N GLN A 195 7.24 -14.74 -17.91
CA GLN A 195 6.19 -15.33 -17.08
C GLN A 195 6.34 -14.91 -15.62
N LYS A 196 5.27 -14.38 -15.05
CA LYS A 196 5.20 -13.90 -13.69
C LYS A 196 4.08 -14.59 -12.91
N LYS A 197 4.33 -14.88 -11.63
CA LYS A 197 3.26 -15.23 -10.69
C LYS A 197 2.49 -13.96 -10.32
N LEU A 198 1.20 -13.96 -10.55
CA LEU A 198 0.31 -12.85 -10.30
C LEU A 198 -0.59 -13.18 -9.11
N PRO A 199 -0.43 -12.55 -7.94
CA PRO A 199 -1.38 -12.64 -6.85
C PRO A 199 -2.73 -12.08 -7.27
N ALA A 200 -3.80 -12.83 -7.08
CA ALA A 200 -5.14 -12.46 -7.48
C ALA A 200 -6.15 -12.77 -6.38
N ASP A 201 -7.29 -12.13 -6.46
CA ASP A 201 -8.45 -12.45 -5.67
C ASP A 201 -9.48 -13.17 -6.57
N GLN A 202 -10.09 -14.24 -6.06
CA GLN A 202 -11.14 -14.99 -6.77
C GLN A 202 -12.50 -14.67 -6.19
N ALA A 203 -13.37 -14.10 -7.00
CA ALA A 203 -14.74 -13.81 -6.60
C ALA A 203 -15.72 -14.03 -7.76
N GLY A 204 -16.84 -14.71 -7.48
CA GLY A 204 -17.91 -14.93 -8.46
C GLY A 204 -17.48 -15.69 -9.71
N GLY A 205 -16.47 -16.54 -9.62
CA GLY A 205 -15.99 -17.37 -10.74
C GLY A 205 -15.01 -16.65 -11.68
N VAL A 206 -14.55 -15.44 -11.32
CA VAL A 206 -13.52 -14.69 -12.05
C VAL A 206 -12.37 -14.35 -11.12
N PHE A 207 -11.18 -14.15 -11.69
CA PHE A 207 -10.00 -13.67 -10.97
C PHE A 207 -9.85 -12.17 -11.20
N ARG A 208 -9.41 -11.45 -10.16
CA ARG A 208 -9.21 -10.01 -10.17
C ARG A 208 -7.77 -9.69 -9.81
N ALA A 209 -7.19 -8.69 -10.44
CA ALA A 209 -5.86 -8.18 -10.10
C ALA A 209 -5.93 -7.36 -8.79
N ASP A 210 -6.19 -8.06 -7.69
CA ASP A 210 -6.36 -7.54 -6.33
C ASP A 210 -5.59 -8.44 -5.36
N ASP A 211 -4.35 -8.05 -5.03
CA ASP A 211 -3.46 -8.80 -4.16
C ASP A 211 -3.83 -8.59 -2.70
N ARG A 212 -4.31 -9.66 -2.09
CA ARG A 212 -4.64 -9.74 -0.65
C ARG A 212 -3.67 -10.63 0.12
N LEU A 213 -2.61 -11.13 -0.52
CA LEU A 213 -1.56 -11.93 0.13
C LEU A 213 -0.59 -11.05 0.91
N ARG A 214 -0.39 -9.81 0.46
CA ARG A 214 0.41 -8.81 1.17
C ARG A 214 -0.43 -8.06 2.20
N PRO A 215 0.18 -7.54 3.30
CA PRO A 215 -0.54 -6.71 4.27
C PRO A 215 -1.10 -5.42 3.66
N CYS A 216 -0.45 -4.88 2.64
CA CYS A 216 -0.92 -3.77 1.83
C CYS A 216 -1.76 -4.33 0.67
N ALA A 217 -2.99 -3.89 0.54
CA ALA A 217 -3.80 -4.22 -0.63
C ALA A 217 -3.22 -3.57 -1.89
N LEU A 218 -2.97 -4.38 -2.93
CA LEU A 218 -2.48 -3.88 -4.22
C LEU A 218 -3.54 -4.18 -5.27
N THR A 219 -4.11 -3.16 -5.88
CA THR A 219 -5.21 -3.33 -6.84
C THR A 219 -4.85 -2.67 -8.17
N THR A 220 -5.01 -3.39 -9.27
CA THR A 220 -4.79 -2.87 -10.62
C THR A 220 -6.12 -2.70 -11.34
N TYR A 221 -6.36 -1.48 -11.83
CA TYR A 221 -7.55 -1.06 -12.55
C TYR A 221 -7.27 -0.95 -14.04
N ASP A 222 -8.10 -1.61 -14.85
CA ASP A 222 -8.11 -1.50 -16.29
C ASP A 222 -9.17 -0.46 -16.71
N MET A 223 -8.72 0.68 -17.22
CA MET A 223 -9.61 1.76 -17.67
C MET A 223 -10.16 1.52 -19.09
N ARG A 224 -9.80 0.41 -19.72
CA ARG A 224 -10.38 -0.04 -21.01
C ARG A 224 -10.28 1.01 -22.10
N TYR A 225 -9.23 1.83 -22.06
CA TYR A 225 -9.04 2.95 -22.99
C TYR A 225 -10.18 4.01 -22.94
N ASP A 226 -10.92 4.08 -21.83
CA ASP A 226 -12.01 5.04 -21.62
C ASP A 226 -11.52 6.21 -20.74
N ALA A 227 -11.24 7.34 -21.39
CA ALA A 227 -10.81 8.56 -20.71
C ALA A 227 -11.83 9.09 -19.68
N SER A 228 -13.12 8.74 -19.83
CA SER A 228 -14.16 9.15 -18.87
C SER A 228 -13.99 8.43 -17.55
N LEU A 229 -13.66 7.13 -17.57
CA LEU A 229 -13.40 6.36 -16.35
C LEU A 229 -12.19 6.91 -15.62
N SER A 230 -11.10 7.14 -16.35
CA SER A 230 -9.87 7.74 -15.80
C SER A 230 -10.14 9.13 -15.21
N GLY A 231 -10.88 9.98 -15.94
CA GLY A 231 -11.25 11.31 -15.47
C GLY A 231 -12.11 11.29 -14.20
N ILE A 232 -13.05 10.36 -14.07
CA ILE A 232 -13.86 10.18 -12.86
C ILE A 232 -12.98 9.74 -11.70
N ALA A 233 -12.10 8.74 -11.91
CA ALA A 233 -11.22 8.23 -10.89
C ALA A 233 -10.29 9.33 -10.33
N LEU A 234 -9.63 10.09 -11.20
CA LEU A 234 -8.70 11.15 -10.82
C LEU A 234 -9.41 12.34 -10.16
N ALA A 235 -10.57 12.76 -10.71
CA ALA A 235 -11.31 13.90 -10.15
C ALA A 235 -11.95 13.62 -8.79
N THR A 236 -12.26 12.35 -8.48
CA THR A 236 -13.02 11.98 -7.28
C THR A 236 -12.22 11.14 -6.27
N GLY A 237 -11.09 10.58 -6.66
CA GLY A 237 -10.34 9.58 -5.89
C GLY A 237 -11.09 8.27 -5.68
N ARG A 238 -12.20 8.05 -6.41
CA ARG A 238 -13.05 6.85 -6.29
C ARG A 238 -12.80 5.90 -7.45
N PHE A 239 -12.60 4.65 -7.12
CA PHE A 239 -12.38 3.55 -8.05
C PHE A 239 -13.50 2.54 -7.90
N ASP A 240 -14.25 2.30 -8.97
CA ASP A 240 -15.30 1.29 -8.98
C ASP A 240 -14.66 -0.12 -9.00
N PRO A 241 -15.05 -1.05 -8.13
CA PRO A 241 -14.60 -2.44 -8.19
C PRO A 241 -14.85 -3.12 -9.54
N ALA A 242 -15.80 -2.62 -10.35
CA ALA A 242 -16.04 -3.10 -11.71
C ALA A 242 -14.91 -2.78 -12.69
N TRP A 243 -14.02 -1.84 -12.34
CA TRP A 243 -12.86 -1.45 -13.16
C TRP A 243 -11.59 -2.25 -12.82
N ILE A 244 -11.61 -3.06 -11.75
CA ILE A 244 -10.48 -3.94 -11.44
C ILE A 244 -10.25 -4.88 -12.62
N ALA A 245 -9.01 -5.00 -13.08
CA ALA A 245 -8.63 -5.90 -14.15
C ALA A 245 -9.00 -7.35 -13.81
N ARG A 246 -9.51 -8.10 -14.78
CA ARG A 246 -10.13 -9.42 -14.58
C ARG A 246 -9.64 -10.44 -15.58
N ASP A 247 -9.60 -11.68 -15.13
CA ASP A 247 -9.30 -12.84 -15.94
C ASP A 247 -10.25 -14.00 -15.60
N ALA A 248 -10.56 -14.85 -16.59
CA ALA A 248 -11.54 -15.91 -16.43
C ALA A 248 -10.93 -17.22 -15.87
N ASP A 249 -9.67 -17.51 -16.20
CA ASP A 249 -9.02 -18.79 -15.87
C ASP A 249 -7.71 -18.65 -15.08
N ASN A 250 -7.39 -17.43 -14.66
CA ASN A 250 -6.17 -17.06 -13.94
C ASN A 250 -4.88 -17.21 -14.78
N THR A 251 -5.02 -17.13 -16.12
CA THR A 251 -3.90 -17.13 -17.07
C THR A 251 -3.87 -15.80 -17.82
N TRP A 252 -3.24 -14.84 -17.20
CA TRP A 252 -3.30 -13.43 -17.58
C TRP A 252 -2.46 -13.12 -18.83
N SER A 253 -3.10 -12.59 -19.85
CA SER A 253 -2.48 -12.29 -21.17
C SER A 253 -2.30 -10.80 -21.43
N ASP A 254 -2.91 -9.93 -20.65
CA ASP A 254 -2.70 -8.49 -20.75
C ASP A 254 -1.38 -8.11 -20.05
N GLY A 255 -0.33 -7.88 -20.83
CA GLY A 255 1.01 -7.63 -20.30
C GLY A 255 1.08 -6.34 -19.46
N ALA A 256 0.34 -5.30 -19.82
CA ALA A 256 0.32 -4.04 -19.08
C ALA A 256 -0.29 -4.22 -17.68
N VAL A 257 -1.38 -4.97 -17.59
CA VAL A 257 -1.99 -5.36 -16.29
C VAL A 257 -1.03 -6.21 -15.47
N VAL A 258 -0.44 -7.24 -16.10
CA VAL A 258 0.47 -8.17 -15.41
C VAL A 258 1.65 -7.44 -14.80
N ASP A 259 2.33 -6.61 -15.59
CA ASP A 259 3.53 -5.89 -15.16
C ASP A 259 3.21 -4.86 -14.08
N ALA A 260 2.19 -4.02 -14.27
CA ALA A 260 1.77 -3.04 -13.27
C ALA A 260 1.45 -3.71 -11.92
N HIS A 261 0.74 -4.84 -11.94
CA HIS A 261 0.31 -5.54 -10.74
C HIS A 261 1.46 -6.22 -10.02
N VAL A 262 2.26 -6.99 -10.75
CA VAL A 262 3.36 -7.76 -10.18
C VAL A 262 4.48 -6.85 -9.70
N TYR A 263 4.84 -5.83 -10.48
CA TYR A 263 5.91 -4.91 -10.14
C TYR A 263 5.56 -4.01 -8.95
N ALA A 264 4.29 -3.63 -8.79
CA ALA A 264 3.84 -2.97 -7.55
C ALA A 264 4.07 -3.88 -6.32
N GLY A 265 3.78 -5.17 -6.45
CA GLY A 265 4.07 -6.15 -5.40
C GLY A 265 5.55 -6.33 -5.11
N TRP A 266 6.40 -6.38 -6.13
CA TRP A 266 7.85 -6.47 -5.98
C TRP A 266 8.43 -5.22 -5.32
N THR A 267 7.93 -4.06 -5.67
CA THR A 267 8.32 -2.79 -5.05
C THR A 267 7.95 -2.76 -3.56
N TYR A 268 6.74 -3.20 -3.19
CA TYR A 268 6.36 -3.36 -1.78
C TYR A 268 7.32 -4.30 -1.05
N ASP A 269 7.62 -5.47 -1.64
CA ASP A 269 8.51 -6.47 -1.05
C ASP A 269 9.92 -5.93 -0.83
N TYR A 270 10.45 -5.13 -1.77
CA TYR A 270 11.75 -4.47 -1.63
C TYR A 270 11.75 -3.49 -0.45
N PHE A 271 10.82 -2.55 -0.40
CA PHE A 271 10.75 -1.57 0.69
C PHE A 271 10.60 -2.26 2.06
N TYR A 272 9.79 -3.30 2.13
CA TYR A 272 9.61 -4.06 3.37
C TYR A 272 10.88 -4.84 3.76
N LYS A 273 11.47 -5.60 2.85
CA LYS A 273 12.63 -6.46 3.14
C LYS A 273 13.92 -5.68 3.35
N ARG A 274 14.13 -4.61 2.58
CA ARG A 274 15.37 -3.81 2.63
C ARG A 274 15.34 -2.73 3.70
N HIS A 275 14.19 -2.09 3.91
CA HIS A 275 14.05 -0.91 4.76
C HIS A 275 13.09 -1.08 5.93
N GLY A 276 12.37 -2.20 6.02
CA GLY A 276 11.33 -2.43 7.02
C GLY A 276 10.07 -1.57 6.83
N ARG A 277 9.93 -0.90 5.66
CA ARG A 277 8.82 0.00 5.38
C ARG A 277 7.59 -0.75 4.92
N ARG A 278 6.45 -0.45 5.51
CA ARG A 278 5.15 -1.09 5.26
C ARG A 278 4.31 -0.25 4.28
N GLY A 279 4.61 -0.36 2.98
CA GLY A 279 3.92 0.39 1.93
C GLY A 279 4.33 1.86 1.86
N LEU A 280 3.52 2.68 1.16
CA LEU A 280 3.88 4.07 0.84
C LEU A 280 3.95 4.98 2.08
N ASP A 281 3.07 4.76 3.05
CA ASP A 281 2.91 5.57 4.27
C ASP A 281 3.49 4.93 5.54
N ASP A 282 4.19 3.80 5.39
CA ASP A 282 4.66 2.94 6.50
C ASP A 282 3.53 2.34 7.36
N ASN A 283 2.29 2.37 6.87
CA ASN A 283 1.11 1.84 7.56
C ASN A 283 0.21 0.98 6.65
N ASN A 284 0.78 0.42 5.57
CA ASN A 284 0.08 -0.41 4.59
C ASN A 284 -1.07 0.29 3.86
N LEU A 285 -0.93 1.59 3.54
CA LEU A 285 -1.85 2.29 2.66
C LEU A 285 -2.04 1.50 1.35
N ALA A 286 -3.29 1.28 0.97
CA ALA A 286 -3.60 0.55 -0.25
C ALA A 286 -2.97 1.22 -1.48
N VAL A 287 -2.29 0.42 -2.31
CA VAL A 287 -1.68 0.85 -3.56
C VAL A 287 -2.64 0.57 -4.72
N ARG A 288 -2.82 1.55 -5.56
CA ARG A 288 -3.64 1.45 -6.77
C ARG A 288 -2.78 1.70 -8.00
N SER A 289 -2.94 0.85 -8.99
CA SER A 289 -2.35 1.03 -10.32
C SER A 289 -3.46 1.17 -11.35
N MET A 290 -3.29 2.07 -12.31
CA MET A 290 -4.21 2.32 -13.42
C MET A 290 -3.48 2.06 -14.72
N VAL A 291 -4.01 1.17 -15.55
CA VAL A 291 -3.54 0.89 -16.91
C VAL A 291 -4.61 1.26 -17.94
N HIS A 292 -4.22 1.42 -19.21
CA HIS A 292 -5.10 1.80 -20.31
C HIS A 292 -5.93 3.06 -20.03
N PRO A 293 -5.27 4.16 -19.56
CA PRO A 293 -5.98 5.33 -19.03
C PRO A 293 -6.66 6.17 -20.11
N LEU A 294 -6.17 6.13 -21.35
CA LEU A 294 -6.66 6.94 -22.46
C LEU A 294 -6.93 6.09 -23.70
N SER A 295 -7.82 6.60 -24.57
CA SER A 295 -8.03 6.02 -25.89
C SER A 295 -6.71 5.92 -26.67
N PRO A 296 -6.49 4.86 -27.46
CA PRO A 296 -5.30 4.73 -28.31
C PRO A 296 -5.08 5.90 -29.29
N ALA A 297 -6.13 6.69 -29.57
CA ALA A 297 -6.03 7.90 -30.38
C ALA A 297 -5.41 9.10 -29.63
N PHE A 298 -5.35 9.06 -28.30
CA PHE A 298 -4.75 10.07 -27.43
C PHE A 298 -3.62 9.44 -26.62
N GLN A 299 -2.59 8.98 -27.29
CA GLN A 299 -1.47 8.25 -26.69
C GLN A 299 -0.89 8.98 -25.47
N PHE A 300 -0.81 8.27 -24.34
CA PHE A 300 -0.18 8.75 -23.13
C PHE A 300 1.16 8.02 -22.96
N ALA A 301 2.23 8.64 -23.47
CA ALA A 301 3.59 8.12 -23.34
C ALA A 301 4.24 8.69 -22.07
N ASN A 302 3.72 8.30 -20.91
CA ASN A 302 4.22 8.70 -19.61
C ASN A 302 3.73 7.74 -18.51
N ALA A 303 4.34 7.85 -17.32
CA ALA A 303 3.82 7.35 -16.06
C ALA A 303 3.69 8.50 -15.06
N ALA A 304 2.86 8.38 -14.03
CA ALA A 304 2.71 9.38 -12.99
C ALA A 304 2.11 8.82 -11.71
N TYR A 305 2.52 9.36 -10.57
CA TYR A 305 1.82 9.22 -9.30
C TYR A 305 0.89 10.40 -9.06
N ASP A 306 -0.40 10.14 -8.85
CA ASP A 306 -1.37 11.16 -8.39
C ASP A 306 -1.57 11.04 -6.88
N PRO A 307 -1.07 12.00 -6.07
CA PRO A 307 -1.17 11.93 -4.62
C PRO A 307 -2.59 12.14 -4.08
N PHE A 308 -3.48 12.81 -4.83
CA PHE A 308 -4.86 13.08 -4.40
C PHE A 308 -5.75 11.86 -4.58
N ALA A 309 -5.65 11.20 -5.72
CA ALA A 309 -6.35 9.95 -6.00
C ALA A 309 -5.63 8.74 -5.38
N ASN A 310 -4.37 8.90 -4.95
CA ASN A 310 -3.45 7.86 -4.49
C ASN A 310 -3.41 6.69 -5.47
N VAL A 311 -2.95 6.99 -6.69
CA VAL A 311 -2.91 6.04 -7.80
C VAL A 311 -1.68 6.26 -8.67
N MET A 312 -1.05 5.17 -9.12
CA MET A 312 -0.04 5.13 -10.17
C MET A 312 -0.74 4.99 -11.52
N ILE A 313 -0.40 5.84 -12.46
CA ILE A 313 -0.97 5.88 -13.81
C ILE A 313 0.11 5.44 -14.79
N TYR A 314 -0.15 4.39 -15.55
CA TYR A 314 0.79 3.90 -16.57
C TYR A 314 0.14 4.01 -17.95
N GLY A 315 0.72 4.85 -18.80
CA GLY A 315 0.29 4.98 -20.19
C GLY A 315 0.74 3.80 -21.05
N ASP A 316 0.05 3.62 -22.16
CA ASP A 316 0.30 2.51 -23.11
C ASP A 316 1.45 2.80 -24.09
N GLY A 317 2.13 3.92 -23.90
CA GLY A 317 3.15 4.38 -24.84
C GLY A 317 2.54 5.01 -26.11
N ASP A 318 3.37 5.17 -27.13
CA ASP A 318 2.99 5.84 -28.38
C ASP A 318 3.48 5.10 -29.64
N GLY A 319 3.92 3.85 -29.47
CA GLY A 319 4.53 3.05 -30.51
C GLY A 319 6.06 3.22 -30.60
N GLU A 320 6.61 4.32 -30.11
CA GLU A 320 8.04 4.46 -29.81
C GLU A 320 8.36 3.80 -28.48
N PHE A 321 7.55 4.06 -27.46
CA PHE A 321 7.60 3.43 -26.16
C PHE A 321 6.61 2.26 -26.05
N ALA A 322 6.98 1.23 -25.31
CA ALA A 322 6.07 0.21 -24.82
C ALA A 322 5.18 0.77 -23.69
N PRO A 323 4.16 0.03 -23.21
CA PRO A 323 3.44 0.39 -21.99
C PRO A 323 4.39 0.69 -20.83
N PHE A 324 4.18 1.80 -20.15
CA PHE A 324 5.10 2.28 -19.11
C PHE A 324 5.17 1.35 -17.88
N SER A 325 4.19 0.48 -17.70
CA SER A 325 4.24 -0.59 -16.71
C SER A 325 5.23 -1.71 -17.05
N SER A 326 5.76 -1.78 -18.30
CA SER A 326 6.68 -2.83 -18.73
C SER A 326 8.07 -2.75 -18.10
N ALA A 327 8.44 -1.59 -17.54
CA ALA A 327 9.72 -1.33 -16.91
C ALA A 327 9.59 -1.33 -15.39
N LEU A 328 10.32 -2.24 -14.72
CA LEU A 328 10.23 -2.41 -13.27
C LEU A 328 10.71 -1.17 -12.53
N ASP A 329 11.80 -0.56 -12.97
CA ASP A 329 12.36 0.67 -12.42
C ASP A 329 11.38 1.84 -12.53
N VAL A 330 10.61 1.95 -13.63
CA VAL A 330 9.58 2.98 -13.82
C VAL A 330 8.41 2.75 -12.87
N VAL A 331 7.91 1.52 -12.75
CA VAL A 331 6.85 1.21 -11.79
C VAL A 331 7.28 1.53 -10.36
N ALA A 332 8.51 1.18 -9.99
CA ALA A 332 9.05 1.46 -8.67
C ALA A 332 9.36 2.95 -8.46
N HIS A 333 9.73 3.70 -9.51
CA HIS A 333 9.90 5.15 -9.49
C HIS A 333 8.59 5.85 -9.10
N GLU A 334 7.47 5.50 -9.75
CA GLU A 334 6.17 6.09 -9.41
C GLU A 334 5.75 5.78 -7.97
N LEU A 335 5.98 4.55 -7.52
CA LEU A 335 5.71 4.18 -6.13
C LEU A 335 6.62 4.91 -5.13
N ALA A 336 7.86 5.23 -5.52
CA ALA A 336 8.77 6.00 -4.69
C ALA A 336 8.35 7.47 -4.53
N HIS A 337 7.66 8.08 -5.52
CA HIS A 337 6.99 9.37 -5.32
C HIS A 337 5.95 9.31 -4.20
N GLY A 338 5.21 8.20 -4.08
CA GLY A 338 4.32 7.97 -2.96
C GLY A 338 5.05 7.89 -1.62
N VAL A 339 6.24 7.26 -1.58
CA VAL A 339 7.09 7.27 -0.36
C VAL A 339 7.56 8.69 -0.03
N THR A 340 7.99 9.48 -1.02
CA THR A 340 8.38 10.87 -0.84
C THR A 340 7.23 11.70 -0.28
N PHE A 341 6.03 11.58 -0.85
CA PHE A 341 4.83 12.29 -0.42
C PHE A 341 4.49 12.03 1.06
N HIS A 342 4.67 10.79 1.52
CA HIS A 342 4.39 10.40 2.91
C HIS A 342 5.58 10.55 3.87
N THR A 343 6.70 11.15 3.43
CA THR A 343 7.87 11.37 4.29
C THR A 343 8.27 12.84 4.34
N TRP A 344 9.10 13.31 3.43
CA TRP A 344 9.59 14.69 3.43
C TRP A 344 8.81 15.63 2.50
N ASP A 345 7.92 15.09 1.68
CA ASP A 345 6.97 15.82 0.83
C ASP A 345 7.63 16.97 0.06
N GLY A 346 8.69 16.63 -0.69
CA GLY A 346 9.52 17.60 -1.40
C GLY A 346 8.73 18.43 -2.40
N ILE A 347 8.82 19.76 -2.31
CA ILE A 347 8.21 20.69 -3.27
C ILE A 347 8.67 20.31 -4.67
N TYR A 348 7.73 19.98 -5.56
CA TYR A 348 8.02 19.45 -6.90
C TYR A 348 8.44 20.55 -7.87
N GLN A 349 9.50 21.30 -7.48
CA GLN A 349 10.09 22.39 -8.24
C GLN A 349 11.55 22.62 -7.83
N GLY A 350 12.41 23.00 -8.79
CA GLY A 350 13.82 23.35 -8.54
C GLY A 350 14.63 22.21 -7.92
N GLU A 351 15.49 22.50 -6.96
CA GLU A 351 16.38 21.49 -6.36
C GLU A 351 15.60 20.43 -5.56
N SER A 352 14.56 20.81 -4.84
CA SER A 352 13.74 19.84 -4.09
C SER A 352 12.97 18.90 -5.02
N GLY A 353 12.46 19.42 -6.15
CA GLY A 353 11.86 18.59 -7.19
C GLY A 353 12.86 17.64 -7.85
N ALA A 354 14.07 18.13 -8.13
CA ALA A 354 15.15 17.30 -8.67
C ALA A 354 15.60 16.20 -7.69
N LEU A 355 15.57 16.46 -6.39
CA LEU A 355 15.84 15.44 -5.36
C LEU A 355 14.70 14.43 -5.24
N ASN A 356 13.43 14.86 -5.45
CA ASN A 356 12.28 13.97 -5.48
C ASN A 356 12.41 12.99 -6.66
N GLU A 357 12.72 13.50 -7.85
CA GLU A 357 13.01 12.68 -9.04
C GLU A 357 14.18 11.72 -8.79
N ALA A 358 15.30 12.23 -8.26
CA ALA A 358 16.47 11.41 -8.00
C ALA A 358 16.21 10.30 -6.98
N PHE A 359 15.42 10.57 -5.93
CA PHE A 359 15.03 9.54 -4.97
C PHE A 359 14.22 8.44 -5.65
N SER A 360 13.28 8.83 -6.50
CA SER A 360 12.44 7.89 -7.27
C SER A 360 13.27 7.06 -8.24
N ASP A 361 14.20 7.68 -8.98
CA ASP A 361 15.14 6.99 -9.85
C ASP A 361 16.01 5.99 -9.08
N ILE A 362 16.61 6.43 -7.96
CA ILE A 362 17.48 5.59 -7.13
C ILE A 362 16.73 4.39 -6.55
N MET A 363 15.51 4.60 -6.06
CA MET A 363 14.70 3.51 -5.53
C MET A 363 14.20 2.58 -6.65
N GLY A 364 13.85 3.13 -7.83
CA GLY A 364 13.49 2.35 -9.02
C GLY A 364 14.61 1.38 -9.42
N THR A 365 15.81 1.91 -9.65
CA THR A 365 17.02 1.12 -9.93
C THR A 365 17.31 0.09 -8.82
N ALA A 366 17.16 0.47 -7.56
CA ALA A 366 17.41 -0.44 -6.43
C ALA A 366 16.41 -1.60 -6.38
N VAL A 367 15.13 -1.37 -6.71
CA VAL A 367 14.10 -2.42 -6.82
C VAL A 367 14.43 -3.36 -7.96
N GLU A 368 14.88 -2.82 -9.08
CA GLU A 368 15.29 -3.62 -10.23
C GLU A 368 16.44 -4.55 -9.90
N PHE A 369 17.54 -4.05 -9.35
CA PHE A 369 18.67 -4.88 -8.88
C PHE A 369 18.28 -5.89 -7.79
N PHE A 370 17.21 -5.64 -7.06
CA PHE A 370 16.75 -6.58 -6.03
C PHE A 370 16.00 -7.78 -6.63
N HIS A 371 15.35 -7.61 -7.77
CA HIS A 371 14.47 -8.62 -8.39
C HIS A 371 15.03 -9.20 -9.69
N GLN A 372 15.87 -8.46 -10.41
CA GLN A 372 16.41 -8.86 -11.70
C GLN A 372 17.93 -9.14 -11.61
N PRO A 373 18.47 -10.02 -12.45
CA PRO A 373 19.91 -10.23 -12.49
C PRO A 373 20.63 -9.03 -13.10
N ALA A 374 21.80 -8.69 -12.55
CA ALA A 374 22.59 -7.58 -13.07
C ALA A 374 23.06 -7.85 -14.52
N GLY A 375 22.98 -6.84 -15.37
CA GLY A 375 23.35 -6.92 -16.79
C GLY A 375 22.80 -5.75 -17.58
N THR A 376 23.01 -5.73 -18.87
CA THR A 376 22.47 -4.72 -19.80
C THR A 376 21.46 -5.33 -20.74
N GLY A 377 20.36 -4.60 -20.99
CA GLY A 377 19.27 -5.05 -21.84
C GLY A 377 18.01 -5.40 -21.06
N ARG A 378 16.99 -5.86 -21.74
CA ARG A 378 15.67 -6.08 -21.18
C ARG A 378 15.66 -7.07 -20.03
N LEU A 379 14.93 -6.73 -18.98
CA LEU A 379 14.72 -7.54 -17.78
C LEU A 379 16.04 -7.86 -17.05
N LEU A 380 17.04 -6.99 -17.22
CA LEU A 380 18.33 -7.05 -16.54
C LEU A 380 18.62 -5.70 -15.88
N ALA A 381 19.02 -5.74 -14.62
CA ALA A 381 19.26 -4.56 -13.82
C ALA A 381 20.60 -3.88 -14.13
N ASP A 382 20.56 -2.61 -14.43
CA ASP A 382 21.75 -1.75 -14.59
C ASP A 382 21.51 -0.33 -14.02
N TYR A 383 22.26 0.67 -14.44
CA TYR A 383 22.11 2.06 -13.99
C TYR A 383 21.48 2.97 -15.05
N ALA A 384 20.86 2.37 -16.07
CA ALA A 384 19.95 3.07 -16.96
C ALA A 384 18.54 3.14 -16.32
N LEU A 385 17.67 3.93 -16.83
CA LEU A 385 16.29 4.09 -16.38
C LEU A 385 15.34 4.05 -17.57
N GLY A 386 14.34 3.17 -17.51
CA GLY A 386 13.36 2.98 -18.54
C GLY A 386 13.91 2.31 -19.80
N GLU A 387 14.98 1.52 -19.72
CA GLU A 387 15.52 0.78 -20.88
C GLU A 387 14.55 -0.29 -21.35
N ASP A 388 13.74 -0.84 -20.46
CA ASP A 388 12.67 -1.79 -20.79
C ASP A 388 11.47 -1.16 -21.51
N LEU A 389 11.39 0.17 -21.59
CA LEU A 389 10.39 0.86 -22.41
C LEU A 389 10.64 0.72 -23.91
N ALA A 390 11.86 0.36 -24.31
CA ALA A 390 12.32 0.06 -25.67
C ALA A 390 11.96 1.13 -26.72
N HIS A 391 12.93 1.97 -27.02
CA HIS A 391 12.87 2.87 -28.17
C HIS A 391 12.97 2.08 -29.49
N ARG A 392 11.82 1.80 -30.13
CA ARG A 392 11.76 1.00 -31.35
C ARG A 392 12.39 1.71 -32.56
N PHE A 393 12.35 3.05 -32.55
CA PHE A 393 12.70 3.87 -33.71
C PHE A 393 14.02 4.63 -33.56
N ASP A 394 14.55 4.76 -32.37
CA ASP A 394 15.87 5.34 -32.10
C ASP A 394 16.78 4.35 -31.37
N PRO A 395 17.50 3.49 -32.07
CA PRO A 395 18.42 2.53 -31.46
C PRO A 395 19.61 3.20 -30.76
N SER A 396 19.83 4.50 -30.92
CA SER A 396 20.85 5.25 -30.19
C SER A 396 20.39 5.67 -28.80
N ARG A 397 19.06 5.66 -28.55
CA ARG A 397 18.46 5.99 -27.26
C ARG A 397 17.91 4.73 -26.61
N THR A 398 18.71 4.13 -25.75
CA THR A 398 18.42 2.83 -25.13
C THR A 398 17.74 2.94 -23.77
N ALA A 399 17.62 4.15 -23.21
CA ALA A 399 16.95 4.42 -21.93
C ALA A 399 16.44 5.87 -21.88
N VAL A 400 15.70 6.19 -20.82
CA VAL A 400 15.21 7.56 -20.56
C VAL A 400 16.31 8.40 -19.90
N ARG A 401 16.98 7.85 -18.89
CA ARG A 401 18.09 8.48 -18.14
C ARG A 401 19.22 7.49 -17.87
N SER A 402 20.38 7.98 -17.45
CA SER A 402 21.51 7.16 -16.99
C SER A 402 22.12 7.74 -15.73
N MET A 403 22.26 6.95 -14.69
CA MET A 403 22.95 7.36 -13.47
C MET A 403 24.46 7.33 -13.62
N GLU A 404 25.00 6.41 -14.43
CA GLU A 404 26.44 6.30 -14.72
C GLU A 404 26.92 7.48 -15.54
N ASN A 405 26.12 7.93 -16.52
CA ASN A 405 26.47 9.01 -17.41
C ASN A 405 25.24 9.88 -17.73
N PRO A 406 24.79 10.73 -16.81
CA PRO A 406 23.61 11.57 -17.04
C PRO A 406 23.65 12.35 -18.35
N GLY A 407 24.80 12.92 -18.68
CA GLY A 407 24.99 13.68 -19.93
C GLY A 407 24.88 12.87 -21.23
N LEU A 408 24.58 11.58 -21.18
CA LEU A 408 24.33 10.75 -22.36
C LEU A 408 23.02 11.13 -23.06
N TYR A 409 22.03 11.54 -22.29
CA TYR A 409 20.71 11.89 -22.81
C TYR A 409 20.46 13.38 -22.71
N CYS A 410 19.89 13.94 -23.79
CA CYS A 410 19.63 15.37 -23.93
C CYS A 410 18.20 15.59 -24.38
N SER A 411 17.53 16.57 -23.79
CA SER A 411 16.22 17.04 -24.25
C SER A 411 16.37 18.07 -25.35
N VAL A 412 15.86 17.77 -26.52
CA VAL A 412 15.83 18.72 -27.67
C VAL A 412 14.96 19.93 -27.31
N SER A 413 13.84 19.73 -26.65
CA SER A 413 12.90 20.79 -26.28
C SER A 413 13.46 21.79 -25.28
N LEU A 414 14.35 21.34 -24.39
CA LEU A 414 15.00 22.18 -23.39
C LEU A 414 16.38 22.66 -23.85
N GLY A 415 16.97 22.05 -24.88
CA GLY A 415 18.33 22.32 -25.32
C GLY A 415 19.38 22.03 -24.26
N ALA A 416 19.09 21.07 -23.36
CA ALA A 416 19.93 20.70 -22.23
C ALA A 416 20.05 19.18 -22.11
N CYS A 417 21.22 18.72 -21.68
CA CYS A 417 21.45 17.33 -21.28
C CYS A 417 21.30 17.18 -19.77
N ASP A 418 21.03 15.96 -19.31
CA ASP A 418 20.94 15.68 -17.88
C ASP A 418 22.28 16.03 -17.17
N ALA A 419 22.17 16.68 -16.04
CA ALA A 419 23.33 17.27 -15.37
C ALA A 419 24.07 16.20 -14.57
N ASP A 420 25.35 15.99 -14.90
CA ASP A 420 26.27 15.14 -14.12
C ASP A 420 27.02 15.90 -13.03
N HIS A 421 26.81 17.22 -12.97
CA HIS A 421 27.54 18.11 -12.05
C HIS A 421 26.72 19.37 -11.75
N TYR A 422 26.79 19.88 -10.53
CA TYR A 422 26.02 21.04 -10.05
C TYR A 422 26.24 22.31 -10.90
N ALA A 423 27.44 22.51 -11.42
CA ALA A 423 27.74 23.66 -12.29
C ALA A 423 27.03 23.59 -13.66
N LYS A 424 26.57 22.41 -14.07
CA LYS A 424 25.84 22.19 -15.33
C LYS A 424 24.31 22.14 -15.17
N ARG A 425 23.81 22.37 -13.96
CA ARG A 425 22.37 22.30 -13.73
C ARG A 425 21.61 23.28 -14.61
N TYR A 426 20.45 22.83 -15.06
CA TYR A 426 19.52 23.69 -15.78
C TYR A 426 18.97 24.77 -14.83
N LEU A 427 18.97 26.03 -15.30
CA LEU A 427 18.55 27.20 -14.52
C LEU A 427 17.32 27.91 -15.11
N GLY A 428 16.71 27.35 -16.17
CA GLY A 428 15.48 27.85 -16.75
C GLY A 428 14.24 27.53 -15.91
N THR A 429 13.07 27.91 -16.39
CA THR A 429 11.79 27.71 -15.69
C THR A 429 11.00 26.50 -16.20
N ALA A 430 11.36 25.96 -17.37
CA ALA A 430 10.72 24.79 -17.91
C ALA A 430 10.98 23.56 -17.04
N ASP A 431 10.13 22.54 -17.17
CA ASP A 431 10.24 21.31 -16.41
C ASP A 431 10.35 21.57 -14.89
N GLY A 432 9.48 22.43 -14.34
CA GLY A 432 9.52 22.79 -12.91
C GLY A 432 10.86 23.36 -12.43
N GLY A 433 11.70 23.92 -13.31
CA GLY A 433 13.08 24.33 -13.01
C GLY A 433 14.10 23.24 -13.35
N GLY A 434 13.77 22.34 -14.28
CA GLY A 434 14.64 21.27 -14.74
C GLY A 434 14.71 20.08 -13.79
N ILE A 435 13.60 19.71 -13.17
CA ILE A 435 13.59 18.67 -12.13
C ILE A 435 14.10 17.32 -12.65
N HIS A 436 13.68 16.91 -13.87
CA HIS A 436 14.12 15.65 -14.47
C HIS A 436 15.57 15.70 -14.99
N HIS A 437 16.09 16.89 -15.35
CA HIS A 437 17.49 17.04 -15.79
C HIS A 437 18.47 17.16 -14.67
N ASN A 438 18.09 17.91 -13.63
CA ASN A 438 18.95 18.17 -12.46
C ASN A 438 18.98 16.98 -11.50
N SER A 439 18.01 16.04 -11.59
CA SER A 439 18.03 14.76 -10.86
C SER A 439 19.32 13.97 -11.13
N GLY A 440 19.87 14.11 -12.33
CA GLY A 440 21.13 13.48 -12.75
C GLY A 440 22.30 13.77 -11.82
N ILE A 441 22.32 14.92 -11.11
CA ILE A 441 23.37 15.29 -10.15
C ILE A 441 23.37 14.30 -8.97
N ALA A 442 22.21 14.04 -8.36
CA ALA A 442 22.10 13.11 -7.23
C ALA A 442 22.14 11.64 -7.69
N ASN A 443 21.61 11.35 -8.87
CA ASN A 443 21.72 10.03 -9.50
C ASN A 443 23.17 9.62 -9.69
N GLN A 444 24.01 10.52 -10.19
CA GLN A 444 25.42 10.21 -10.36
C GLN A 444 26.17 10.18 -9.03
N ALA A 445 25.81 11.01 -8.06
CA ALA A 445 26.35 10.89 -6.71
C ALA A 445 26.06 9.48 -6.13
N PHE A 446 24.84 8.98 -6.30
CA PHE A 446 24.48 7.62 -5.91
C PHE A 446 25.30 6.55 -6.64
N PHE A 447 25.43 6.64 -7.98
CA PHE A 447 26.27 5.73 -8.74
C PHE A 447 27.72 5.71 -8.23
N LEU A 448 28.31 6.90 -8.00
CA LEU A 448 29.67 7.02 -7.49
C LEU A 448 29.80 6.49 -6.05
N MET A 449 28.78 6.61 -5.21
CA MET A 449 28.74 5.95 -3.90
C MET A 449 28.74 4.42 -4.03
N ALA A 450 27.89 3.90 -4.92
CA ALA A 450 27.68 2.47 -5.10
C ALA A 450 28.90 1.79 -5.71
N GLU A 451 29.34 2.24 -6.88
CA GLU A 451 30.31 1.55 -7.73
C GLU A 451 31.68 2.26 -7.76
N GLY A 452 31.73 3.52 -7.35
CA GLY A 452 32.91 4.36 -7.59
C GLY A 452 33.00 4.83 -9.04
N GLY A 453 34.14 5.32 -9.45
CA GLY A 453 34.34 5.78 -10.81
C GLY A 453 34.90 7.19 -10.90
N VAL A 454 34.66 7.86 -12.02
CA VAL A 454 35.13 9.23 -12.31
C VAL A 454 33.97 10.07 -12.80
N ASN A 455 33.68 11.21 -12.14
CA ASN A 455 32.75 12.18 -12.69
C ASN A 455 33.36 12.83 -13.95
N ARG A 456 32.62 12.84 -15.04
CA ARG A 456 33.13 13.27 -16.37
C ARG A 456 33.38 14.77 -16.44
N THR A 457 32.65 15.58 -15.63
CA THR A 457 32.77 17.03 -15.61
C THR A 457 33.91 17.51 -14.70
N SER A 458 33.98 17.04 -13.47
CA SER A 458 35.02 17.44 -12.53
C SER A 458 36.35 16.69 -12.70
N GLY A 459 36.31 15.50 -13.33
CA GLY A 459 37.47 14.59 -13.40
C GLY A 459 37.81 13.91 -12.06
N GLN A 460 37.04 14.17 -11.01
CA GLN A 460 37.31 13.58 -9.69
C GLN A 460 36.98 12.09 -9.68
N ARG A 461 37.89 11.32 -9.08
CA ARG A 461 37.76 9.89 -8.87
C ARG A 461 37.21 9.60 -7.47
N VAL A 462 36.22 8.71 -7.40
CA VAL A 462 35.63 8.21 -6.17
C VAL A 462 35.88 6.70 -6.08
N ALA A 463 36.25 6.19 -4.92
CA ALA A 463 36.51 4.76 -4.73
C ALA A 463 35.24 3.93 -4.55
N GLY A 464 34.12 4.59 -4.19
CA GLY A 464 32.86 3.92 -3.83
C GLY A 464 32.88 3.28 -2.45
N LEU A 465 31.77 2.66 -2.07
CA LEU A 465 31.57 2.05 -0.75
C LEU A 465 32.06 0.59 -0.65
N GLY A 466 32.78 0.12 -1.69
CA GLY A 466 33.40 -1.20 -1.71
C GLY A 466 32.40 -2.35 -1.78
N PRO A 467 32.73 -3.52 -1.20
CA PRO A 467 31.84 -4.68 -1.25
C PRO A 467 30.44 -4.34 -0.71
N ALA A 468 29.39 -4.76 -1.44
CA ALA A 468 28.00 -4.36 -1.20
C ALA A 468 27.78 -2.83 -1.25
N GLY A 469 28.58 -2.11 -2.05
CA GLY A 469 28.52 -0.65 -2.17
C GLY A 469 27.14 -0.13 -2.53
N ARG A 470 26.48 -0.75 -3.51
CA ARG A 470 25.10 -0.43 -3.90
C ARG A 470 24.12 -0.59 -2.74
N GLU A 471 24.13 -1.73 -2.05
CA GLU A 471 23.21 -1.95 -0.91
C GLU A 471 23.45 -0.98 0.25
N LYS A 472 24.69 -0.56 0.47
CA LYS A 472 25.01 0.49 1.43
C LYS A 472 24.46 1.85 0.95
N ALA A 473 24.67 2.19 -0.32
CA ALA A 473 24.20 3.44 -0.91
C ALA A 473 22.67 3.55 -0.89
N GLU A 474 21.94 2.47 -1.23
CA GLU A 474 20.48 2.36 -1.11
C GLU A 474 20.01 2.75 0.30
N ARG A 475 20.59 2.13 1.33
CA ARG A 475 20.21 2.38 2.72
C ARG A 475 20.57 3.79 3.18
N ILE A 476 21.70 4.33 2.73
CA ILE A 476 22.14 5.69 3.03
C ILE A 476 21.17 6.71 2.44
N VAL A 477 20.84 6.57 1.15
CA VAL A 477 19.92 7.48 0.47
C VAL A 477 18.52 7.37 1.05
N TYR A 478 17.99 6.16 1.20
CA TYR A 478 16.68 5.95 1.81
C TYR A 478 16.60 6.62 3.19
N ARG A 479 17.52 6.32 4.12
CA ARG A 479 17.52 6.90 5.45
C ARG A 479 17.75 8.42 5.43
N GLY A 480 18.69 8.88 4.62
CA GLY A 480 19.01 10.28 4.49
C GLY A 480 17.81 11.11 4.04
N PHE A 481 17.13 10.66 3.00
CA PHE A 481 16.03 11.41 2.41
C PHE A 481 14.75 11.29 3.26
N THR A 482 14.36 10.09 3.66
CA THR A 482 13.11 9.89 4.39
C THR A 482 13.14 10.40 5.84
N ALA A 483 14.33 10.48 6.47
CA ALA A 483 14.44 10.86 7.87
C ALA A 483 14.95 12.30 8.11
N TYR A 484 15.63 12.93 7.13
CA TYR A 484 16.35 14.18 7.39
C TYR A 484 16.05 15.31 6.39
N LEU A 485 15.47 15.02 5.22
CA LEU A 485 15.08 16.09 4.30
C LEU A 485 13.81 16.79 4.75
N THR A 486 13.63 18.00 4.25
CA THR A 486 12.45 18.83 4.43
C THR A 486 11.87 19.21 3.05
N PRO A 487 10.62 19.70 2.96
CA PRO A 487 9.99 19.99 1.68
C PRO A 487 10.76 20.93 0.74
N SER A 488 11.59 21.83 1.27
CA SER A 488 12.40 22.78 0.49
C SER A 488 13.87 22.40 0.41
N ALA A 489 14.21 21.11 0.59
CA ALA A 489 15.59 20.64 0.61
C ALA A 489 16.34 20.95 -0.69
N THR A 490 17.62 21.30 -0.54
CA THR A 490 18.57 21.52 -1.63
C THR A 490 19.52 20.33 -1.79
N PHE A 491 20.33 20.29 -2.85
CA PHE A 491 21.37 19.26 -3.00
C PHE A 491 22.38 19.29 -1.82
N ARG A 492 22.65 20.48 -1.25
CA ARG A 492 23.50 20.60 -0.04
C ARG A 492 22.86 19.92 1.16
N ASP A 493 21.54 20.05 1.32
CA ASP A 493 20.81 19.36 2.39
C ASP A 493 20.81 17.85 2.19
N ALA A 494 20.69 17.37 0.95
CA ALA A 494 20.78 15.95 0.61
C ALA A 494 22.17 15.37 0.90
N ARG A 495 23.25 16.14 0.60
CA ARG A 495 24.61 15.78 1.02
C ARG A 495 24.71 15.66 2.54
N ALA A 496 24.25 16.66 3.27
CA ALA A 496 24.31 16.67 4.74
C ALA A 496 23.51 15.50 5.34
N ALA A 497 22.31 15.23 4.80
CA ALA A 497 21.43 14.15 5.20
C ALA A 497 22.06 12.77 4.97
N THR A 498 22.63 12.54 3.79
CA THR A 498 23.28 11.27 3.45
C THR A 498 24.56 11.04 4.24
N LEU A 499 25.37 12.09 4.50
CA LEU A 499 26.53 12.01 5.38
C LEU A 499 26.13 11.65 6.82
N ARG A 500 25.07 12.25 7.33
CA ARG A 500 24.53 11.90 8.65
C ARG A 500 24.06 10.45 8.69
N ALA A 501 23.26 10.02 7.72
CA ALA A 501 22.80 8.65 7.61
C ALA A 501 23.97 7.65 7.53
N THR A 502 25.03 8.01 6.79
CA THR A 502 26.22 7.14 6.66
C THR A 502 26.94 6.96 7.98
N ARG A 503 27.17 8.05 8.73
CA ARG A 503 27.82 7.96 10.05
C ARG A 503 27.03 7.08 11.02
N GLU A 504 25.71 7.20 11.01
CA GLU A 504 24.84 6.38 11.86
C GLU A 504 24.83 4.90 11.47
N LEU A 505 24.90 4.58 10.17
CA LEU A 505 24.80 3.22 9.67
C LEU A 505 26.14 2.49 9.59
N TYR A 506 27.23 3.22 9.23
CA TYR A 506 28.49 2.60 8.83
C TYR A 506 29.74 3.27 9.41
N GLY A 507 29.69 4.55 9.79
CA GLY A 507 30.79 5.27 10.41
C GLY A 507 31.52 6.23 9.47
N GLU A 508 32.69 6.74 9.92
CA GLU A 508 33.39 7.84 9.25
C GLU A 508 34.13 7.43 7.97
N ALA A 509 34.54 6.17 7.85
CA ALA A 509 35.26 5.71 6.66
C ALA A 509 34.34 5.73 5.43
N GLU A 510 33.13 5.21 5.55
CA GLU A 510 32.11 5.26 4.51
C GLU A 510 31.61 6.72 4.30
N ALA A 511 31.50 7.52 5.36
CA ALA A 511 31.10 8.93 5.25
C ALA A 511 32.10 9.74 4.40
N ALA A 512 33.38 9.43 4.47
CA ALA A 512 34.40 10.06 3.61
C ALA A 512 34.17 9.73 2.12
N GLN A 513 33.74 8.51 1.79
CA GLN A 513 33.43 8.13 0.40
C GLN A 513 32.13 8.81 -0.10
N VAL A 514 31.12 8.90 0.76
CA VAL A 514 29.87 9.64 0.43
C VAL A 514 30.17 11.11 0.22
N ALA A 515 31.03 11.74 1.06
CA ALA A 515 31.46 13.11 0.86
C ALA A 515 32.20 13.29 -0.47
N ALA A 516 33.11 12.36 -0.81
CA ALA A 516 33.83 12.40 -2.08
C ALA A 516 32.90 12.27 -3.29
N ALA A 517 31.85 11.44 -3.22
CA ALA A 517 30.87 11.31 -4.30
C ALA A 517 30.09 12.60 -4.53
N TRP A 518 29.61 13.26 -3.46
CA TRP A 518 28.94 14.55 -3.57
C TRP A 518 29.87 15.67 -4.05
N SER A 519 31.11 15.70 -3.58
CA SER A 519 32.09 16.68 -4.07
C SER A 519 32.43 16.46 -5.55
N ALA A 520 32.49 15.20 -6.01
CA ALA A 520 32.75 14.90 -7.41
C ALA A 520 31.65 15.43 -8.35
N VAL A 521 30.40 15.48 -7.89
CA VAL A 521 29.30 16.09 -8.64
C VAL A 521 29.13 17.60 -8.34
N GLY A 522 30.08 18.22 -7.64
CA GLY A 522 30.13 19.66 -7.38
C GLY A 522 29.17 20.16 -6.31
N VAL A 523 28.71 19.32 -5.40
CA VAL A 523 27.89 19.69 -4.23
C VAL A 523 28.77 19.66 -2.99
N GLU A 524 29.01 20.84 -2.36
CA GLU A 524 29.87 21.00 -1.19
C GLU A 524 29.09 21.29 0.10
#